data_bb793f0dfb5b3e3769ce6671a0e839e5
#
_entry.id   bb793f0dfb5b3e3769ce6671a0e839e5
#
_cell.length_a   1.000
_cell.length_b   1.000
_cell.length_c   1.000
_cell.angle_alpha   90.00
_cell.angle_beta   90.00
_cell.angle_gamma   90.00
#
_symmetry.space_group_name_H-M   'P 1'
#
loop_
_entity.id
_entity.type
_entity.pdbx_description
1 polymer ?
#
loop_
_entity_poly.entity_id
_entity_poly.type
_entity_poly.pdbx_seq_one_letter_code
_entity_poly.pdbx_strand_id
1 'polypeptide(L)'
;MKRIPSLISVLSIAWLAICQSPSSKGDPRPGSPLFRFGAVADCQYCDKTSGKRKYNLSPRKLTACVEHYNKLDLSFVVHLGDFIDRDFESFDKVVPIYNRLKAPHYHVLGNHDFEVADDKKALVPAKLGLKNRYYEFSRKGWRFIGIDGNDVSLYAWPKDDPRTKAASEYHKSLKPRPPSWNGAVGDKQLKWIESRLMTATKAKERVMLFCHFPVFPKNGHNLWNDTVLTDLLARYPCVAAYVNGHNHAGNYGQRDGIHYLTLKGMVDTEENSYAVIEVYADRLVVKGFGRERSRELPLPKRP
;
A
#
# COMPACT_ATOMS: atom_id res chain seq x y z
N MET A 1 51.84 -78.10 -20.17
CA MET A 1 50.63 -77.24 -20.42
C MET A 1 50.50 -76.29 -19.24
N LYS A 2 50.89 -75.03 -19.41
CA LYS A 2 50.89 -74.02 -18.33
C LYS A 2 49.65 -73.15 -18.53
N ARG A 3 48.80 -73.05 -17.51
CA ARG A 3 47.62 -72.16 -17.51
C ARG A 3 48.05 -70.74 -17.09
N ILE A 4 47.65 -69.75 -17.85
CA ILE A 4 47.84 -68.29 -17.54
C ILE A 4 46.58 -67.84 -16.79
N PRO A 5 46.67 -67.12 -15.68
CA PRO A 5 45.50 -66.48 -15.05
C PRO A 5 45.22 -65.13 -15.64
N SER A 6 43.94 -64.89 -15.92
CA SER A 6 43.38 -63.64 -16.42
C SER A 6 43.28 -62.59 -15.29
N LEU A 7 43.89 -61.42 -15.47
CA LEU A 7 43.70 -60.22 -14.62
C LEU A 7 42.40 -59.48 -15.01
N ILE A 8 41.45 -59.47 -14.11
CA ILE A 8 40.27 -58.57 -14.24
C ILE A 8 40.63 -57.23 -13.53
N SER A 9 40.73 -56.21 -14.35
CA SER A 9 40.94 -54.84 -13.91
C SER A 9 39.61 -54.19 -13.54
N VAL A 10 39.40 -53.93 -12.22
CA VAL A 10 38.21 -53.23 -11.72
C VAL A 10 38.49 -51.72 -11.79
N LEU A 11 37.82 -51.03 -12.72
CA LEU A 11 37.80 -49.54 -12.77
C LEU A 11 36.84 -49.03 -11.68
N SER A 12 37.41 -48.44 -10.65
CA SER A 12 36.66 -47.69 -9.63
C SER A 12 36.34 -46.29 -10.15
N ILE A 13 35.08 -46.06 -10.50
CA ILE A 13 34.56 -44.71 -10.84
C ILE A 13 34.28 -44.01 -9.51
N ALA A 14 35.14 -43.06 -9.16
CA ALA A 14 34.90 -42.12 -8.05
C ALA A 14 33.88 -41.08 -8.46
N TRP A 15 32.69 -41.11 -7.87
CA TRP A 15 31.70 -40.02 -7.98
C TRP A 15 32.18 -38.83 -7.13
N LEU A 16 32.64 -37.76 -7.73
CA LEU A 16 32.78 -36.47 -7.04
C LEU A 16 31.38 -35.89 -6.79
N ALA A 17 30.92 -35.99 -5.56
CA ALA A 17 29.77 -35.26 -5.08
C ALA A 17 30.16 -33.77 -5.00
N ILE A 18 29.71 -32.97 -5.96
CA ILE A 18 29.76 -31.50 -5.89
C ILE A 18 28.78 -31.06 -4.82
N CYS A 19 29.26 -30.86 -3.59
CA CYS A 19 28.52 -30.11 -2.58
C CYS A 19 28.31 -28.69 -3.04
N GLN A 20 27.15 -28.40 -3.63
CA GLN A 20 26.70 -27.02 -3.81
C GLN A 20 26.37 -26.49 -2.43
N SER A 21 27.23 -25.64 -1.90
CA SER A 21 26.94 -24.84 -0.72
C SER A 21 25.69 -24.01 -0.96
N PRO A 22 24.76 -23.93 0.01
CA PRO A 22 23.59 -23.08 -0.14
C PRO A 22 24.10 -21.64 -0.31
N SER A 23 23.67 -20.97 -1.40
CA SER A 23 24.00 -19.58 -1.63
C SER A 23 23.56 -18.77 -0.39
N SER A 24 24.49 -18.28 0.36
CA SER A 24 24.28 -17.29 1.40
C SER A 24 23.60 -16.11 0.72
N LYS A 25 22.36 -15.79 1.12
CA LYS A 25 21.71 -14.52 0.77
C LYS A 25 22.64 -13.45 1.37
N GLY A 26 23.53 -12.91 0.56
CA GLY A 26 24.51 -11.94 0.98
C GLY A 26 23.85 -10.76 1.67
N ASP A 27 24.47 -10.29 2.73
CA ASP A 27 24.12 -9.02 3.35
C ASP A 27 24.10 -7.93 2.28
N PRO A 28 23.09 -7.05 2.30
CA PRO A 28 23.01 -5.98 1.31
C PRO A 28 24.28 -5.17 1.34
N ARG A 29 24.92 -4.96 0.18
CA ARG A 29 26.11 -4.12 0.06
C ARG A 29 25.86 -2.79 0.76
N PRO A 30 26.83 -2.23 1.50
CA PRO A 30 26.67 -0.92 2.11
C PRO A 30 26.18 0.10 1.07
N GLY A 31 25.04 0.77 1.37
CA GLY A 31 24.43 1.72 0.46
C GLY A 31 23.34 1.16 -0.47
N SER A 32 23.06 -0.16 -0.46
CA SER A 32 21.92 -0.74 -1.20
C SER A 32 20.65 -0.78 -0.36
N PRO A 33 19.43 -0.57 -0.97
CA PRO A 33 18.19 -0.71 -0.24
C PRO A 33 17.96 -2.18 0.17
N LEU A 34 17.35 -2.38 1.32
CA LEU A 34 16.87 -3.69 1.80
C LEU A 34 15.87 -4.29 0.80
N PHE A 35 14.99 -3.44 0.28
CA PHE A 35 14.02 -3.74 -0.77
C PHE A 35 13.42 -2.45 -1.33
N ARG A 36 12.64 -2.62 -2.42
CA ARG A 36 11.90 -1.53 -3.08
C ARG A 36 10.45 -1.94 -3.24
N PHE A 37 9.56 -0.96 -3.24
CA PHE A 37 8.16 -1.19 -3.60
C PHE A 37 7.59 0.00 -4.38
N GLY A 38 6.58 -0.26 -5.20
CA GLY A 38 5.85 0.77 -5.93
C GLY A 38 4.67 1.29 -5.12
N ALA A 39 4.39 2.59 -5.22
CA ALA A 39 3.22 3.21 -4.62
C ALA A 39 2.57 4.19 -5.60
N VAL A 40 1.25 4.09 -5.78
CA VAL A 40 0.45 4.96 -6.64
C VAL A 40 -0.89 5.24 -5.96
N ALA A 41 -1.43 6.44 -6.14
CA ALA A 41 -2.67 6.87 -5.53
C ALA A 41 -3.61 7.47 -6.58
N ASP A 42 -4.91 7.35 -6.32
CA ASP A 42 -5.95 8.10 -7.02
C ASP A 42 -5.84 7.94 -8.56
N CYS A 43 -5.82 6.69 -9.05
CA CYS A 43 -5.99 6.37 -10.47
C CYS A 43 -7.33 6.95 -10.97
N GLN A 44 -8.36 6.79 -10.16
CA GLN A 44 -9.65 7.45 -10.23
C GLN A 44 -10.26 7.45 -11.64
N TYR A 45 -10.36 6.27 -12.25
CA TYR A 45 -10.89 6.13 -13.61
C TYR A 45 -12.42 6.27 -13.66
N CYS A 46 -12.91 7.03 -14.60
CA CYS A 46 -14.23 6.88 -15.24
C CYS A 46 -14.13 7.37 -16.69
N ASP A 47 -15.17 7.08 -17.49
CA ASP A 47 -15.19 7.50 -18.90
C ASP A 47 -15.63 8.97 -19.08
N LYS A 48 -15.02 9.86 -18.30
CA LYS A 48 -15.27 11.31 -18.33
C LYS A 48 -13.98 12.08 -18.13
N THR A 49 -14.05 13.39 -18.21
CA THR A 49 -12.99 14.28 -17.76
C THR A 49 -13.63 15.54 -17.22
N SER A 50 -13.02 16.15 -16.21
CA SER A 50 -13.56 17.37 -15.59
C SER A 50 -12.41 18.25 -15.11
N GLY A 51 -12.23 19.39 -15.75
CA GLY A 51 -11.22 20.35 -15.38
C GLY A 51 -9.82 19.74 -15.27
N LYS A 52 -9.24 19.81 -14.07
CA LYS A 52 -7.92 19.28 -13.75
C LYS A 52 -7.88 17.75 -13.72
N ARG A 53 -8.99 17.09 -13.37
CA ARG A 53 -9.09 15.62 -13.29
C ARG A 53 -9.29 15.02 -14.68
N LYS A 54 -8.35 14.23 -15.12
CA LYS A 54 -8.31 13.59 -16.44
C LYS A 54 -8.63 12.10 -16.31
N TYR A 55 -9.81 11.78 -15.80
CA TYR A 55 -10.27 10.42 -15.50
C TYR A 55 -10.06 9.45 -16.66
N ASN A 56 -10.46 9.84 -17.87
CA ASN A 56 -10.34 9.04 -19.08
C ASN A 56 -8.88 8.73 -19.50
N LEU A 57 -7.90 9.48 -19.00
CA LEU A 57 -6.47 9.22 -19.23
C LEU A 57 -5.87 8.21 -18.24
N SER A 58 -6.57 7.89 -17.16
CA SER A 58 -6.08 7.00 -16.11
C SER A 58 -5.65 5.62 -16.62
N PRO A 59 -6.36 4.95 -17.56
CA PRO A 59 -5.90 3.67 -18.10
C PRO A 59 -4.54 3.77 -18.80
N ARG A 60 -4.30 4.84 -19.57
CA ARG A 60 -3.00 5.09 -20.24
C ARG A 60 -1.91 5.36 -19.20
N LYS A 61 -2.18 6.20 -18.21
CA LYS A 61 -1.22 6.54 -17.15
C LYS A 61 -0.88 5.33 -16.28
N LEU A 62 -1.89 4.55 -15.92
CA LEU A 62 -1.72 3.31 -15.16
C LEU A 62 -0.92 2.26 -15.96
N THR A 63 -1.18 2.14 -17.27
CA THR A 63 -0.40 1.26 -18.15
C THR A 63 1.08 1.63 -18.13
N ALA A 64 1.42 2.90 -18.33
CA ALA A 64 2.81 3.36 -18.30
C ALA A 64 3.47 3.16 -16.92
N CYS A 65 2.72 3.34 -15.84
CA CYS A 65 3.18 3.07 -14.48
C CYS A 65 3.49 1.58 -14.27
N VAL A 66 2.59 0.68 -14.66
CA VAL A 66 2.76 -0.78 -14.57
C VAL A 66 3.95 -1.26 -15.43
N GLU A 67 4.10 -0.76 -16.64
CA GLU A 67 5.23 -1.08 -17.52
C GLU A 67 6.56 -0.64 -16.92
N HIS A 68 6.60 0.55 -16.29
CA HIS A 68 7.79 1.00 -15.56
C HIS A 68 8.08 0.11 -14.36
N TYR A 69 7.09 -0.17 -13.51
CA TYR A 69 7.27 -1.05 -12.35
C TYR A 69 7.75 -2.45 -12.74
N ASN A 70 7.26 -2.99 -13.85
CA ASN A 70 7.64 -4.31 -14.35
C ASN A 70 9.09 -4.41 -14.87
N LYS A 71 9.79 -3.28 -15.05
CA LYS A 71 11.23 -3.21 -15.37
C LYS A 71 12.11 -3.19 -14.11
N LEU A 72 11.50 -3.04 -12.92
CA LEU A 72 12.19 -2.92 -11.65
C LEU A 72 12.03 -4.20 -10.81
N ASP A 73 13.03 -4.49 -9.98
CA ASP A 73 12.91 -5.53 -8.95
C ASP A 73 12.17 -4.95 -7.73
N LEU A 74 10.84 -5.04 -7.76
CA LEU A 74 9.97 -4.58 -6.70
C LEU A 74 9.49 -5.76 -5.85
N SER A 75 9.55 -5.62 -4.52
CA SER A 75 9.02 -6.60 -3.59
C SER A 75 7.49 -6.67 -3.60
N PHE A 76 6.84 -5.55 -3.89
CA PHE A 76 5.39 -5.42 -4.08
C PHE A 76 5.04 -4.04 -4.67
N VAL A 77 3.77 -3.85 -4.99
CA VAL A 77 3.19 -2.55 -5.36
C VAL A 77 1.92 -2.32 -4.53
N VAL A 78 1.65 -1.09 -4.12
CA VAL A 78 0.40 -0.71 -3.45
C VAL A 78 -0.30 0.42 -4.19
N HIS A 79 -1.61 0.27 -4.41
CA HIS A 79 -2.51 1.34 -4.83
C HIS A 79 -3.24 1.90 -3.60
N LEU A 80 -3.15 3.20 -3.40
CA LEU A 80 -3.56 3.88 -2.18
C LEU A 80 -5.02 4.41 -2.21
N GLY A 81 -5.91 3.68 -2.88
CA GLY A 81 -7.35 3.98 -2.93
C GLY A 81 -7.75 4.91 -4.06
N ASP A 82 -9.06 5.05 -4.27
CA ASP A 82 -9.68 5.73 -5.41
C ASP A 82 -9.17 5.17 -6.74
N PHE A 83 -9.41 3.89 -6.95
CA PHE A 83 -9.01 3.22 -8.18
C PHE A 83 -9.94 3.59 -9.34
N ILE A 84 -11.22 3.77 -9.05
CA ILE A 84 -12.23 4.34 -9.93
C ILE A 84 -12.75 5.67 -9.38
N ASP A 85 -13.41 6.48 -10.21
CA ASP A 85 -14.14 7.67 -9.78
C ASP A 85 -15.59 7.33 -9.41
N ARG A 86 -16.22 6.52 -10.25
CA ARG A 86 -17.60 6.04 -10.11
C ARG A 86 -17.87 4.87 -11.04
N ASP A 87 -19.07 4.30 -10.92
CA ASP A 87 -19.63 3.23 -11.76
C ASP A 87 -18.81 1.92 -11.64
N PHE A 88 -19.47 0.87 -11.17
CA PHE A 88 -18.80 -0.41 -10.85
C PHE A 88 -18.06 -1.01 -12.05
N GLU A 89 -18.56 -0.79 -13.25
CA GLU A 89 -18.01 -1.24 -14.52
C GLU A 89 -16.65 -0.57 -14.83
N SER A 90 -16.36 0.59 -14.21
CA SER A 90 -15.06 1.26 -14.34
C SER A 90 -13.90 0.39 -13.88
N PHE A 91 -14.13 -0.51 -12.91
CA PHE A 91 -13.14 -1.49 -12.47
C PHE A 91 -12.69 -2.42 -13.62
N ASP A 92 -13.58 -2.76 -14.55
CA ASP A 92 -13.28 -3.66 -15.68
C ASP A 92 -12.24 -3.08 -16.65
N LYS A 93 -12.02 -1.77 -16.61
CA LYS A 93 -10.99 -1.10 -17.41
C LYS A 93 -9.62 -1.06 -16.73
N VAL A 94 -9.59 -0.85 -15.42
CA VAL A 94 -8.33 -0.58 -14.70
C VAL A 94 -7.78 -1.79 -13.95
N VAL A 95 -8.62 -2.68 -13.41
CA VAL A 95 -8.18 -3.90 -12.73
C VAL A 95 -7.31 -4.80 -13.63
N PRO A 96 -7.70 -5.10 -14.89
CA PRO A 96 -6.85 -5.91 -15.78
C PRO A 96 -5.49 -5.27 -16.07
N ILE A 97 -5.40 -3.93 -16.10
CA ILE A 97 -4.13 -3.23 -16.30
C ILE A 97 -3.22 -3.43 -15.08
N TYR A 98 -3.75 -3.21 -13.88
CA TYR A 98 -3.01 -3.34 -12.63
C TYR A 98 -2.55 -4.79 -12.37
N ASN A 99 -3.39 -5.76 -12.72
CA ASN A 99 -3.08 -7.19 -12.62
C ASN A 99 -1.95 -7.67 -13.57
N ARG A 100 -1.45 -6.83 -14.49
CA ARG A 100 -0.23 -7.12 -15.28
C ARG A 100 1.06 -6.87 -14.50
N LEU A 101 0.98 -6.37 -13.26
CA LEU A 101 2.15 -6.25 -12.38
C LEU A 101 2.76 -7.63 -12.13
N LYS A 102 4.08 -7.75 -12.32
CA LYS A 102 4.84 -8.97 -12.01
C LYS A 102 5.04 -9.16 -10.50
N ALA A 103 5.19 -8.06 -9.77
CA ALA A 103 5.30 -8.07 -8.32
C ALA A 103 3.93 -8.31 -7.66
N PRO A 104 3.89 -8.95 -6.46
CA PRO A 104 2.68 -8.95 -5.64
C PRO A 104 2.13 -7.53 -5.49
N HIS A 105 0.81 -7.38 -5.56
CA HIS A 105 0.22 -6.05 -5.49
C HIS A 105 -0.99 -6.03 -4.56
N TYR A 106 -1.22 -4.86 -3.99
CA TYR A 106 -2.19 -4.62 -2.93
C TYR A 106 -3.00 -3.37 -3.25
N HIS A 107 -4.21 -3.30 -2.68
CA HIS A 107 -5.05 -2.12 -2.70
C HIS A 107 -5.42 -1.70 -1.28
N VAL A 108 -5.61 -0.40 -1.05
CA VAL A 108 -6.46 0.10 0.02
C VAL A 108 -7.71 0.72 -0.61
N LEU A 109 -8.79 0.79 0.15
CA LEU A 109 -10.09 1.27 -0.34
C LEU A 109 -10.16 2.80 -0.21
N GLY A 110 -10.51 3.50 -1.30
CA GLY A 110 -10.81 4.91 -1.29
C GLY A 110 -12.31 5.20 -1.25
N ASN A 111 -12.69 6.45 -1.12
CA ASN A 111 -14.11 6.82 -1.06
C ASN A 111 -14.81 6.71 -2.43
N HIS A 112 -14.12 7.08 -3.50
CA HIS A 112 -14.66 6.97 -4.85
C HIS A 112 -14.85 5.52 -5.32
N ASP A 113 -14.13 4.55 -4.75
CA ASP A 113 -14.35 3.14 -5.02
C ASP A 113 -15.78 2.70 -4.63
N PHE A 114 -16.45 3.44 -3.75
CA PHE A 114 -17.83 3.22 -3.32
C PHE A 114 -18.87 4.14 -3.98
N GLU A 115 -18.49 4.97 -4.94
CA GLU A 115 -19.40 5.76 -5.78
C GLU A 115 -20.07 4.85 -6.85
N VAL A 116 -20.64 3.77 -6.37
CA VAL A 116 -21.33 2.72 -7.13
C VAL A 116 -22.73 2.51 -6.58
N ALA A 117 -23.58 1.81 -7.33
CA ALA A 117 -24.93 1.47 -6.84
C ALA A 117 -24.87 0.68 -5.52
N ASP A 118 -25.85 0.87 -4.66
CA ASP A 118 -25.88 0.34 -3.29
C ASP A 118 -25.73 -1.19 -3.24
N ASP A 119 -26.32 -1.92 -4.19
CA ASP A 119 -26.20 -3.38 -4.33
C ASP A 119 -24.80 -3.85 -4.75
N LYS A 120 -23.96 -2.95 -5.27
CA LYS A 120 -22.57 -3.22 -5.69
C LYS A 120 -21.53 -2.92 -4.61
N LYS A 121 -21.84 -2.11 -3.61
CA LYS A 121 -20.89 -1.68 -2.59
C LYS A 121 -20.20 -2.84 -1.86
N ALA A 122 -20.96 -3.88 -1.52
CA ALA A 122 -20.42 -5.08 -0.88
C ALA A 122 -19.43 -5.87 -1.76
N LEU A 123 -19.50 -5.70 -3.09
CA LEU A 123 -18.65 -6.39 -4.06
C LEU A 123 -17.30 -5.68 -4.29
N VAL A 124 -17.18 -4.40 -3.92
CA VAL A 124 -15.99 -3.58 -4.18
C VAL A 124 -14.69 -4.21 -3.66
N PRO A 125 -14.61 -4.67 -2.40
CA PRO A 125 -13.37 -5.31 -1.92
C PRO A 125 -12.97 -6.53 -2.75
N ALA A 126 -13.92 -7.41 -3.08
CA ALA A 126 -13.65 -8.60 -3.89
C ALA A 126 -13.23 -8.24 -5.33
N LYS A 127 -13.78 -7.17 -5.91
CA LYS A 127 -13.41 -6.66 -7.24
C LYS A 127 -11.96 -6.20 -7.30
N LEU A 128 -11.43 -5.70 -6.18
CA LEU A 128 -10.03 -5.32 -5.99
C LEU A 128 -9.15 -6.48 -5.46
N GLY A 129 -9.67 -7.71 -5.40
CA GLY A 129 -8.93 -8.88 -4.90
C GLY A 129 -8.70 -8.89 -3.39
N LEU A 130 -9.40 -8.04 -2.63
CA LEU A 130 -9.27 -7.97 -1.18
C LEU A 130 -10.15 -9.02 -0.50
N LYS A 131 -9.55 -9.91 0.30
CA LYS A 131 -10.29 -10.86 1.17
C LYS A 131 -10.93 -10.17 2.36
N ASN A 132 -10.27 -9.13 2.88
CA ASN A 132 -10.73 -8.29 3.99
C ASN A 132 -10.50 -6.83 3.63
N ARG A 133 -11.29 -5.91 4.19
CA ARG A 133 -11.19 -4.47 3.94
C ARG A 133 -9.91 -3.87 4.56
N TYR A 134 -9.35 -4.52 5.58
CA TYR A 134 -8.05 -4.20 6.17
C TYR A 134 -7.24 -5.48 6.39
N TYR A 135 -5.93 -5.39 6.30
CA TYR A 135 -5.04 -6.54 6.25
C TYR A 135 -3.61 -6.19 6.67
N GLU A 136 -2.77 -7.20 6.83
CA GLU A 136 -1.33 -7.03 7.05
C GLU A 136 -0.51 -8.05 6.25
N PHE A 137 0.75 -7.71 6.03
CA PHE A 137 1.78 -8.61 5.53
C PHE A 137 3.16 -8.16 6.01
N SER A 138 4.16 -9.06 5.96
CA SER A 138 5.53 -8.73 6.38
C SER A 138 6.54 -8.97 5.26
N ARG A 139 7.60 -8.17 5.24
CA ARG A 139 8.71 -8.29 4.30
C ARG A 139 10.01 -7.79 4.94
N LYS A 140 11.02 -8.66 5.05
CA LYS A 140 12.39 -8.30 5.48
C LYS A 140 12.44 -7.43 6.77
N GLY A 141 11.73 -7.84 7.82
CA GLY A 141 11.72 -7.13 9.11
C GLY A 141 10.86 -5.86 9.13
N TRP A 142 9.98 -5.70 8.14
CA TRP A 142 8.93 -4.69 8.09
C TRP A 142 7.56 -5.36 8.08
N ARG A 143 6.63 -4.76 8.81
CA ARG A 143 5.20 -5.06 8.78
C ARG A 143 4.47 -3.94 8.07
N PHE A 144 3.63 -4.29 7.11
CA PHE A 144 2.79 -3.40 6.35
C PHE A 144 1.34 -3.65 6.76
N ILE A 145 0.63 -2.58 7.06
CA ILE A 145 -0.77 -2.63 7.53
C ILE A 145 -1.61 -1.77 6.60
N GLY A 146 -2.44 -2.42 5.76
CA GLY A 146 -3.48 -1.74 4.98
C GLY A 146 -4.71 -1.54 5.86
N ILE A 147 -5.17 -0.29 6.03
CA ILE A 147 -6.33 0.05 6.84
C ILE A 147 -7.45 0.62 5.97
N ASP A 148 -8.69 0.36 6.37
CA ASP A 148 -9.89 0.87 5.72
C ASP A 148 -10.36 2.15 6.41
N GLY A 149 -10.08 3.29 5.77
CA GLY A 149 -10.57 4.59 6.24
C GLY A 149 -12.06 4.83 5.99
N ASN A 150 -12.73 3.92 5.25
CA ASN A 150 -14.17 3.97 4.97
C ASN A 150 -14.99 3.11 5.95
N ASP A 151 -14.35 2.55 6.99
CA ASP A 151 -15.00 1.65 7.96
C ASP A 151 -16.23 2.33 8.61
N VAL A 152 -16.08 3.61 8.97
CA VAL A 152 -17.17 4.50 9.37
C VAL A 152 -17.29 5.62 8.35
N SER A 153 -18.31 5.54 7.47
CA SER A 153 -18.50 6.51 6.38
C SER A 153 -19.96 6.63 5.97
N LEU A 154 -20.29 7.69 5.23
CA LEU A 154 -21.67 7.95 4.76
C LEU A 154 -21.97 7.29 3.42
N TYR A 155 -20.99 6.59 2.80
CA TYR A 155 -21.07 6.16 1.40
C TYR A 155 -20.60 4.72 1.17
N ALA A 156 -19.79 4.13 2.04
CA ALA A 156 -19.20 2.81 1.79
C ALA A 156 -20.13 1.63 2.08
N TRP A 157 -21.34 1.92 2.55
CA TRP A 157 -22.41 0.97 2.81
C TRP A 157 -23.70 1.46 2.14
N PRO A 158 -24.68 0.59 1.86
CA PRO A 158 -25.98 1.03 1.35
C PRO A 158 -26.60 2.13 2.20
N LYS A 159 -27.39 3.01 1.58
CA LYS A 159 -27.98 4.18 2.25
C LYS A 159 -28.80 3.81 3.50
N ASP A 160 -29.53 2.71 3.45
CA ASP A 160 -30.40 2.26 4.55
C ASP A 160 -29.69 1.32 5.54
N ASP A 161 -28.42 1.00 5.32
CA ASP A 161 -27.63 0.16 6.23
C ASP A 161 -27.49 0.81 7.61
N PRO A 162 -27.63 0.04 8.72
CA PRO A 162 -27.42 0.57 10.07
C PRO A 162 -26.06 1.25 10.28
N ARG A 163 -25.02 0.79 9.57
CA ARG A 163 -23.67 1.40 9.64
C ARG A 163 -23.67 2.80 9.05
N THR A 164 -24.37 3.04 7.94
CA THR A 164 -24.52 4.38 7.34
C THR A 164 -25.28 5.32 8.28
N LYS A 165 -26.32 4.83 8.95
CA LYS A 165 -27.09 5.61 9.96
C LYS A 165 -26.22 5.98 11.15
N ALA A 166 -25.49 5.01 11.74
CA ALA A 166 -24.57 5.25 12.85
C ALA A 166 -23.45 6.23 12.47
N ALA A 167 -22.87 6.09 11.26
CA ALA A 167 -21.86 7.01 10.74
C ALA A 167 -22.41 8.44 10.57
N SER A 168 -23.69 8.58 10.16
CA SER A 168 -24.35 9.89 10.04
C SER A 168 -24.51 10.57 11.40
N GLU A 169 -24.90 9.84 12.44
CA GLU A 169 -25.01 10.36 13.79
C GLU A 169 -23.63 10.80 14.33
N TYR A 170 -22.64 9.94 14.16
CA TYR A 170 -21.25 10.26 14.54
C TYR A 170 -20.76 11.51 13.81
N HIS A 171 -20.90 11.59 12.49
CA HIS A 171 -20.48 12.75 11.69
C HIS A 171 -21.17 14.05 12.16
N LYS A 172 -22.46 14.00 12.49
CA LYS A 172 -23.21 15.16 13.01
C LYS A 172 -22.73 15.63 14.39
N SER A 173 -22.18 14.72 15.21
CA SER A 173 -21.66 15.05 16.55
C SER A 173 -20.31 15.77 16.52
N LEU A 174 -19.55 15.65 15.43
CA LEU A 174 -18.22 16.23 15.30
C LEU A 174 -18.25 17.76 15.20
N LYS A 175 -17.32 18.43 15.89
CA LYS A 175 -17.18 19.91 15.90
C LYS A 175 -15.71 20.31 15.75
N PRO A 176 -15.31 21.10 14.73
CA PRO A 176 -16.11 21.45 13.56
C PRO A 176 -16.44 20.21 12.74
N ARG A 177 -17.56 20.24 12.02
CA ARG A 177 -17.96 19.10 11.19
C ARG A 177 -17.01 18.95 10.00
N PRO A 178 -16.33 17.81 9.85
CA PRO A 178 -15.43 17.58 8.72
C PRO A 178 -16.23 17.31 7.43
N PRO A 179 -15.58 17.33 6.25
CA PRO A 179 -16.21 16.97 5.00
C PRO A 179 -16.81 15.56 5.00
N SER A 180 -17.98 15.42 4.38
CA SER A 180 -18.74 14.15 4.36
C SER A 180 -18.12 13.05 3.50
N TRP A 181 -17.23 13.42 2.57
CA TRP A 181 -16.50 12.47 1.72
C TRP A 181 -15.30 11.80 2.39
N ASN A 182 -14.89 12.25 3.57
CA ASN A 182 -13.94 11.52 4.41
C ASN A 182 -14.66 10.42 5.19
N GLY A 183 -13.90 9.60 5.88
CA GLY A 183 -14.41 8.56 6.76
C GLY A 183 -13.66 8.52 8.08
N ALA A 184 -13.85 7.44 8.83
CA ALA A 184 -13.13 7.18 10.07
C ALA A 184 -12.81 5.69 10.21
N VAL A 185 -11.85 5.38 11.07
CA VAL A 185 -11.52 4.02 11.51
C VAL A 185 -12.36 3.69 12.75
N GLY A 186 -13.15 2.62 12.67
CA GLY A 186 -14.01 2.20 13.78
C GLY A 186 -13.23 1.49 14.90
N ASP A 187 -13.84 1.40 16.09
CA ASP A 187 -13.21 0.85 17.30
C ASP A 187 -12.67 -0.58 17.12
N LYS A 188 -13.38 -1.43 16.40
CA LYS A 188 -12.93 -2.80 16.12
C LYS A 188 -11.63 -2.81 15.34
N GLN A 189 -11.54 -1.96 14.33
CA GLN A 189 -10.34 -1.84 13.51
C GLN A 189 -9.20 -1.17 14.28
N LEU A 190 -9.48 -0.14 15.11
CA LEU A 190 -8.48 0.49 15.99
C LEU A 190 -7.84 -0.54 16.93
N LYS A 191 -8.65 -1.36 17.59
CA LYS A 191 -8.16 -2.47 18.45
C LYS A 191 -7.34 -3.49 17.67
N TRP A 192 -7.74 -3.79 16.45
CA TRP A 192 -6.97 -4.68 15.58
C TRP A 192 -5.62 -4.05 15.18
N ILE A 193 -5.59 -2.78 14.78
CA ILE A 193 -4.35 -2.05 14.50
C ILE A 193 -3.42 -2.11 15.71
N GLU A 194 -3.91 -1.77 16.90
CA GLU A 194 -3.13 -1.81 18.12
C GLU A 194 -2.53 -3.20 18.37
N SER A 195 -3.31 -4.26 18.20
CA SER A 195 -2.82 -5.63 18.34
C SER A 195 -1.70 -5.98 17.34
N ARG A 196 -1.73 -5.40 16.12
CA ARG A 196 -0.66 -5.60 15.12
C ARG A 196 0.60 -4.81 15.48
N LEU A 197 0.44 -3.61 16.03
CA LEU A 197 1.56 -2.80 16.52
C LEU A 197 2.26 -3.47 17.71
N MET A 198 1.51 -4.04 18.65
CA MET A 198 2.06 -4.84 19.75
C MET A 198 2.85 -6.06 19.21
N THR A 199 2.31 -6.76 18.22
CA THR A 199 2.97 -7.90 17.57
C THR A 199 4.27 -7.46 16.90
N ALA A 200 4.25 -6.36 16.15
CA ALA A 200 5.44 -5.81 15.48
C ALA A 200 6.51 -5.38 16.48
N THR A 201 6.11 -4.73 17.56
CA THR A 201 7.03 -4.33 18.65
C THR A 201 7.73 -5.56 19.26
N LYS A 202 6.97 -6.60 19.60
CA LYS A 202 7.52 -7.87 20.13
C LYS A 202 8.47 -8.55 19.13
N ALA A 203 8.15 -8.48 17.83
CA ALA A 203 8.96 -9.05 16.76
C ALA A 203 10.13 -8.15 16.32
N LYS A 204 10.28 -6.94 16.91
CA LYS A 204 11.27 -5.92 16.52
C LYS A 204 11.18 -5.54 15.04
N GLU A 205 9.98 -5.56 14.48
CA GLU A 205 9.70 -5.13 13.12
C GLU A 205 9.46 -3.62 13.08
N ARG A 206 9.80 -2.96 11.97
CA ARG A 206 9.29 -1.61 11.66
C ARG A 206 7.91 -1.74 11.02
N VAL A 207 7.08 -0.73 11.24
CA VAL A 207 5.71 -0.71 10.69
C VAL A 207 5.55 0.45 9.72
N MET A 208 4.91 0.18 8.59
CA MET A 208 4.37 1.17 7.67
C MET A 208 2.88 0.92 7.47
N LEU A 209 2.07 1.97 7.63
CA LEU A 209 0.64 1.87 7.40
C LEU A 209 0.29 2.47 6.03
N PHE A 210 -0.67 1.84 5.36
CA PHE A 210 -1.30 2.33 4.14
C PHE A 210 -2.78 2.61 4.40
N CYS A 211 -3.23 3.78 4.00
CA CYS A 211 -4.63 4.19 4.02
C CYS A 211 -4.90 5.04 2.78
N HIS A 212 -6.15 5.24 2.45
CA HIS A 212 -6.48 6.24 1.45
C HIS A 212 -6.40 7.67 2.02
N PHE A 213 -6.98 7.89 3.19
CA PHE A 213 -7.10 9.23 3.81
C PHE A 213 -5.86 9.62 4.60
N PRO A 214 -5.43 10.90 4.53
CA PRO A 214 -4.42 11.44 5.43
C PRO A 214 -4.94 11.53 6.89
N VAL A 215 -3.98 11.66 7.81
CA VAL A 215 -4.23 11.93 9.23
C VAL A 215 -3.38 13.08 9.76
N PHE A 216 -2.28 13.40 9.07
CA PHE A 216 -1.37 14.50 9.42
C PHE A 216 -0.57 14.94 8.17
N PRO A 217 -0.21 16.25 8.03
CA PRO A 217 -0.66 17.41 8.83
C PRO A 217 -2.18 17.65 8.72
N LYS A 218 -2.74 18.36 9.73
CA LYS A 218 -4.19 18.66 9.77
C LYS A 218 -4.64 19.41 8.51
N ASN A 219 -5.63 18.88 7.83
CA ASN A 219 -6.26 19.49 6.64
C ASN A 219 -7.67 18.92 6.42
N GLY A 220 -8.40 19.49 5.46
CA GLY A 220 -9.78 19.08 5.17
C GLY A 220 -9.97 17.68 4.59
N HIS A 221 -8.90 16.96 4.23
CA HIS A 221 -8.96 15.61 3.67
C HIS A 221 -8.69 14.51 4.73
N ASN A 222 -8.40 14.91 5.98
CA ASN A 222 -8.06 13.94 7.03
C ASN A 222 -9.27 13.09 7.43
N LEU A 223 -8.98 11.88 7.92
CA LEU A 223 -9.97 11.05 8.61
C LEU A 223 -10.69 11.88 9.69
N TRP A 224 -11.96 11.61 9.92
CA TRP A 224 -12.75 12.28 10.95
C TRP A 224 -12.17 12.11 12.36
N ASN A 225 -11.53 10.97 12.62
CA ASN A 225 -10.86 10.64 13.87
C ASN A 225 -9.33 10.57 13.74
N ASP A 226 -8.76 11.45 12.90
CA ASP A 226 -7.32 11.53 12.66
C ASP A 226 -6.47 11.60 13.94
N THR A 227 -6.92 12.37 14.92
CA THR A 227 -6.22 12.51 16.22
C THR A 227 -6.19 11.18 16.97
N VAL A 228 -7.30 10.45 17.03
CA VAL A 228 -7.35 9.14 17.70
C VAL A 228 -6.34 8.18 17.09
N LEU A 229 -6.25 8.15 15.76
CA LEU A 229 -5.31 7.28 15.08
C LEU A 229 -3.86 7.74 15.24
N THR A 230 -3.56 9.03 15.11
CA THR A 230 -2.19 9.55 15.30
C THR A 230 -1.70 9.34 16.73
N ASP A 231 -2.54 9.52 17.74
CA ASP A 231 -2.19 9.30 19.14
C ASP A 231 -1.99 7.80 19.45
N LEU A 232 -2.75 6.91 18.78
CA LEU A 232 -2.50 5.48 18.85
C LEU A 232 -1.12 5.15 18.25
N LEU A 233 -0.81 5.64 17.05
CA LEU A 233 0.46 5.36 16.37
C LEU A 233 1.68 5.88 17.15
N ALA A 234 1.58 7.06 17.76
CA ALA A 234 2.66 7.71 18.55
C ALA A 234 3.11 6.86 19.75
N ARG A 235 2.23 6.00 20.29
CA ARG A 235 2.58 5.10 21.42
C ARG A 235 3.51 3.95 21.02
N TYR A 236 3.71 3.73 19.72
CA TYR A 236 4.46 2.58 19.20
C TYR A 236 5.68 3.02 18.38
N PRO A 237 6.89 3.09 18.98
CA PRO A 237 8.12 3.51 18.28
C PRO A 237 8.51 2.66 17.06
N CYS A 238 7.89 1.49 16.88
CA CYS A 238 8.08 0.67 15.69
C CYS A 238 7.43 1.28 14.43
N VAL A 239 6.49 2.23 14.58
CA VAL A 239 5.84 2.88 13.45
C VAL A 239 6.80 3.88 12.80
N ALA A 240 7.12 3.65 11.54
CA ALA A 240 8.05 4.48 10.78
C ALA A 240 7.36 5.44 9.82
N ALA A 241 6.26 5.01 9.20
CA ALA A 241 5.57 5.83 8.21
C ALA A 241 4.07 5.48 8.09
N TYR A 242 3.31 6.48 7.68
CA TYR A 242 1.92 6.39 7.23
C TYR A 242 1.84 7.00 5.83
N VAL A 243 1.44 6.20 4.84
CA VAL A 243 1.45 6.59 3.42
C VAL A 243 0.03 6.52 2.87
N ASN A 244 -0.41 7.57 2.18
CA ASN A 244 -1.78 7.72 1.76
C ASN A 244 -1.93 8.51 0.44
N GLY A 245 -3.16 8.58 -0.09
CA GLY A 245 -3.61 9.37 -1.24
C GLY A 245 -4.60 10.46 -0.84
N HIS A 246 -5.74 10.53 -1.55
CA HIS A 246 -6.92 11.36 -1.32
C HIS A 246 -6.70 12.87 -1.53
N ASN A 247 -5.67 13.47 -0.98
CA ASN A 247 -5.31 14.84 -1.27
C ASN A 247 -4.40 14.90 -2.49
N HIS A 248 -4.98 15.05 -3.67
CA HIS A 248 -4.28 14.98 -4.96
C HIS A 248 -3.11 15.98 -5.10
N ALA A 249 -3.06 17.03 -4.28
CA ALA A 249 -1.93 17.97 -4.26
C ALA A 249 -0.66 17.33 -3.66
N GLY A 250 -0.83 16.23 -2.95
CA GLY A 250 0.22 15.65 -2.12
C GLY A 250 0.49 16.48 -0.86
N ASN A 251 1.01 15.83 0.16
CA ASN A 251 1.41 16.50 1.40
C ASN A 251 2.51 15.69 2.11
N TYR A 252 3.18 16.32 3.05
CA TYR A 252 4.16 15.66 3.90
C TYR A 252 4.26 16.36 5.25
N GLY A 253 4.41 15.59 6.29
CA GLY A 253 4.76 16.03 7.63
C GLY A 253 5.44 14.94 8.42
N GLN A 254 6.10 15.31 9.52
CA GLN A 254 6.69 14.38 10.48
C GLN A 254 6.23 14.75 11.88
N ARG A 255 5.81 13.78 12.66
CA ARG A 255 5.40 13.94 14.05
C ARG A 255 5.73 12.65 14.82
N ASP A 256 6.27 12.78 16.02
CA ASP A 256 6.58 11.66 16.93
C ASP A 256 7.50 10.58 16.26
N GLY A 257 8.42 11.02 15.40
CA GLY A 257 9.31 10.13 14.64
C GLY A 257 8.65 9.43 13.44
N ILE A 258 7.35 9.63 13.22
CA ILE A 258 6.58 9.01 12.14
C ILE A 258 6.51 9.97 10.94
N HIS A 259 6.80 9.44 9.75
CA HIS A 259 6.60 10.15 8.50
C HIS A 259 5.18 9.97 7.97
N TYR A 260 4.49 11.07 7.70
CA TYR A 260 3.15 11.10 7.10
C TYR A 260 3.29 11.60 5.66
N LEU A 261 3.11 10.71 4.69
CA LEU A 261 3.33 11.00 3.28
C LEU A 261 2.03 10.81 2.49
N THR A 262 1.51 11.89 1.95
CA THR A 262 0.41 11.86 0.99
C THR A 262 0.98 11.95 -0.42
N LEU A 263 0.76 10.95 -1.25
CA LEU A 263 1.14 10.97 -2.66
C LEU A 263 0.17 11.85 -3.47
N LYS A 264 0.68 12.44 -4.54
CA LYS A 264 -0.16 13.17 -5.49
C LYS A 264 -1.05 12.20 -6.27
N GLY A 265 -2.30 12.59 -6.49
CA GLY A 265 -3.25 11.80 -7.25
C GLY A 265 -2.84 11.62 -8.73
N MET A 266 -2.83 10.39 -9.22
CA MET A 266 -2.52 10.08 -10.62
C MET A 266 -3.50 10.76 -11.58
N VAL A 267 -4.77 10.88 -11.20
CA VAL A 267 -5.85 11.40 -12.05
C VAL A 267 -5.65 12.83 -12.52
N ASP A 268 -4.97 13.65 -11.71
CA ASP A 268 -4.80 15.07 -12.01
C ASP A 268 -3.86 15.29 -13.19
N THR A 269 -4.23 16.23 -14.07
CA THR A 269 -3.49 16.66 -15.26
C THR A 269 -3.21 15.53 -16.28
N GLU A 270 -2.50 15.83 -17.33
CA GLU A 270 -2.08 14.84 -18.35
C GLU A 270 -0.82 14.09 -17.92
N GLU A 271 -0.01 14.71 -17.08
CA GLU A 271 1.21 14.13 -16.56
C GLU A 271 0.90 13.05 -15.49
N ASN A 272 1.70 12.00 -15.47
CA ASN A 272 1.55 10.92 -14.51
C ASN A 272 1.99 11.31 -13.09
N SER A 273 1.64 10.50 -12.07
CA SER A 273 2.12 10.65 -10.71
C SER A 273 2.14 9.30 -10.00
N TYR A 274 3.33 8.85 -9.56
CA TYR A 274 3.56 7.64 -8.77
C TYR A 274 4.97 7.64 -8.18
N ALA A 275 5.28 6.71 -7.31
CA ALA A 275 6.59 6.62 -6.67
C ALA A 275 7.14 5.20 -6.59
N VAL A 276 8.46 5.08 -6.54
CA VAL A 276 9.18 3.90 -6.03
C VAL A 276 9.78 4.27 -4.67
N ILE A 277 9.46 3.51 -3.65
CA ILE A 277 9.99 3.72 -2.31
C ILE A 277 11.08 2.67 -2.05
N GLU A 278 12.30 3.15 -1.87
CA GLU A 278 13.45 2.34 -1.49
C GLU A 278 13.59 2.35 0.04
N VAL A 279 13.63 1.18 0.62
CA VAL A 279 13.71 0.99 2.07
C VAL A 279 15.14 0.64 2.45
N TYR A 280 15.79 1.50 3.22
CA TYR A 280 17.11 1.29 3.79
C TYR A 280 17.01 0.99 5.29
N ALA A 281 18.12 0.67 5.92
CA ALA A 281 18.16 0.42 7.36
C ALA A 281 17.87 1.69 8.19
N ASP A 282 18.26 2.85 7.67
CA ASP A 282 18.31 4.15 8.34
C ASP A 282 17.43 5.23 7.69
N ARG A 283 16.81 4.96 6.55
CA ARG A 283 15.96 5.92 5.82
C ARG A 283 15.03 5.25 4.82
N LEU A 284 14.01 5.99 4.40
CA LEU A 284 13.23 5.72 3.21
C LEU A 284 13.61 6.73 2.12
N VAL A 285 13.76 6.28 0.89
CA VAL A 285 13.97 7.16 -0.26
C VAL A 285 12.77 7.02 -1.18
N VAL A 286 11.98 8.08 -1.28
CA VAL A 286 10.86 8.19 -2.20
C VAL A 286 11.40 8.71 -3.52
N LYS A 287 11.39 7.90 -4.57
CA LYS A 287 11.69 8.30 -5.95
C LYS A 287 10.38 8.61 -6.64
N GLY A 288 10.06 9.88 -6.78
CA GLY A 288 8.85 10.35 -7.45
C GLY A 288 9.01 10.36 -8.97
N PHE A 289 7.93 10.06 -9.67
CA PHE A 289 7.83 10.09 -11.13
C PHE A 289 6.68 11.00 -11.56
N GLY A 290 6.90 11.71 -12.66
CA GLY A 290 5.97 12.73 -13.13
C GLY A 290 5.82 13.83 -12.09
N ARG A 291 4.58 14.13 -11.68
CA ARG A 291 4.30 15.19 -10.71
C ARG A 291 4.68 14.85 -9.25
N GLU A 292 4.97 13.57 -8.93
CA GLU A 292 5.36 13.21 -7.58
C GLU A 292 6.77 13.69 -7.25
N ARG A 293 6.95 14.12 -6.00
CA ARG A 293 8.25 14.65 -5.52
C ARG A 293 9.12 13.54 -4.93
N SER A 294 10.41 13.57 -5.24
CA SER A 294 11.38 12.74 -4.54
C SER A 294 11.70 13.31 -3.15
N ARG A 295 11.91 12.42 -2.17
CA ARG A 295 12.24 12.78 -0.77
C ARG A 295 13.14 11.72 -0.16
N GLU A 296 13.96 12.14 0.78
CA GLU A 296 14.66 11.26 1.71
C GLU A 296 14.07 11.47 3.11
N LEU A 297 13.71 10.38 3.76
CA LEU A 297 13.00 10.36 5.04
C LEU A 297 13.85 9.58 6.04
N PRO A 298 14.64 10.25 6.90
CA PRO A 298 15.49 9.59 7.89
C PRO A 298 14.66 8.79 8.90
N LEU A 299 15.09 7.58 9.20
CA LEU A 299 14.43 6.74 10.19
C LEU A 299 15.19 6.79 11.52
N PRO A 300 14.50 6.85 12.66
CA PRO A 300 15.15 6.71 13.95
C PRO A 300 15.88 5.36 14.04
N LYS A 301 16.91 5.27 14.89
CA LYS A 301 17.55 3.98 15.19
C LYS A 301 16.46 2.97 15.61
N ARG A 302 16.63 1.70 15.22
CA ARG A 302 15.73 0.64 15.69
C ARG A 302 15.71 0.61 17.22
N PRO A 303 14.53 0.52 17.83
CA PRO A 303 14.45 0.34 19.28
C PRO A 303 15.05 -0.98 19.76
#